data_1d75238eb1f21ca76592819a0e542f24
#
_entry.id   1d75238eb1f21ca76592819a0e542f24
#
_cell.length_a   1.000
_cell.length_b   1.000
_cell.length_c   1.000
_cell.angle_alpha   90.00
_cell.angle_beta   90.00
_cell.angle_gamma   90.00
#
_symmetry.space_group_name_H-M   'P 1'
#
loop_
_entity.id
_entity.type
_entity.pdbx_description
1 polymer ?
#
loop_
_entity_poly.entity_id
_entity_poly.type
_entity_poly.pdbx_seq_one_letter_code
_entity_poly.pdbx_strand_id
1 'polypeptide(L)'
;MSCVACKDGVGFDLPITMAFQPIVDVRTETVFAYESLVRGQDGQGAAEVLARVSEGNRYAFDQQCRTTAIDLASGLDLAGSGASLSINFLPNAVYEPKACIRTTLAAAMRTGFPLNRIIFEFTEEEALDTNHILNILRSYRAMGFRTAIDDFGAGFAGLGLLSKFQPDIVKLDMALIRDIDTDAVKRTIVRNTLNMLRDLDIQPVCEGVDPVDLGVALMQGYLLARPAVEALPPVSWVRPAESLAQSA
;
A
#
# COMPACT_ATOMS: atom_id res chain seq x y z
N MET A 1 -3.84 28.26 5.79
CA MET A 1 -5.32 28.29 5.76
C MET A 1 -5.80 26.93 6.19
N SER A 2 -6.73 26.82 7.12
CA SER A 2 -7.34 25.57 7.55
C SER A 2 -8.48 25.25 6.59
N CYS A 3 -8.51 24.01 6.06
CA CYS A 3 -9.64 23.53 5.25
C CYS A 3 -10.90 23.50 6.13
N VAL A 4 -12.02 24.06 5.66
CA VAL A 4 -13.28 24.13 6.44
C VAL A 4 -13.78 22.71 6.71
N ALA A 5 -13.74 21.81 5.71
CA ALA A 5 -14.15 20.41 5.84
C ALA A 5 -13.32 19.61 6.87
N CYS A 6 -12.06 20.01 7.11
CA CYS A 6 -11.22 19.41 8.16
C CYS A 6 -11.61 19.82 9.58
N LYS A 7 -12.45 20.88 9.74
CA LYS A 7 -12.87 21.40 11.06
C LYS A 7 -14.23 20.86 11.50
N ASP A 8 -15.09 20.52 10.55
CA ASP A 8 -16.50 20.20 10.80
C ASP A 8 -16.77 18.67 10.80
N GLY A 9 -15.71 17.84 10.58
CA GLY A 9 -15.82 16.40 10.59
C GLY A 9 -15.99 15.81 11.99
N VAL A 10 -16.79 14.75 12.09
CA VAL A 10 -16.89 13.93 13.30
C VAL A 10 -15.58 13.17 13.50
N GLY A 11 -15.11 13.05 14.75
CA GLY A 11 -13.96 12.23 15.10
C GLY A 11 -14.18 10.74 14.76
N PHE A 12 -13.12 9.98 14.64
CA PHE A 12 -13.19 8.53 14.55
C PHE A 12 -12.89 7.96 15.95
N ASP A 13 -13.92 7.40 16.59
CA ASP A 13 -13.86 7.09 18.02
C ASP A 13 -13.29 5.70 18.34
N LEU A 14 -13.16 4.81 17.32
CA LEU A 14 -12.56 3.49 17.55
C LEU A 14 -11.04 3.62 17.68
N PRO A 15 -10.44 3.19 18.80
CA PRO A 15 -8.98 3.11 18.92
C PRO A 15 -8.41 2.11 17.90
N ILE A 16 -7.47 2.57 17.08
CA ILE A 16 -6.84 1.74 16.06
C ILE A 16 -5.36 1.52 16.33
N THR A 17 -4.85 0.44 15.78
CA THR A 17 -3.43 0.11 15.66
C THR A 17 -3.13 -0.39 14.25
N MET A 18 -1.87 -0.78 13.97
CA MET A 18 -1.46 -1.29 12.66
C MET A 18 -0.84 -2.68 12.78
N ALA A 19 -1.14 -3.53 11.79
CA ALA A 19 -0.34 -4.69 11.48
C ALA A 19 0.56 -4.37 10.28
N PHE A 20 1.80 -4.89 10.29
CA PHE A 20 2.74 -4.67 9.20
C PHE A 20 2.95 -5.95 8.42
N GLN A 21 2.87 -5.87 7.08
CA GLN A 21 3.14 -6.97 6.17
C GLN A 21 4.29 -6.60 5.22
N PRO A 22 5.35 -7.42 5.12
CA PRO A 22 6.47 -7.09 4.25
C PRO A 22 6.13 -7.27 2.77
N ILE A 23 6.61 -6.32 1.97
CA ILE A 23 6.80 -6.41 0.54
C ILE A 23 8.29 -6.67 0.35
N VAL A 24 8.65 -7.77 -0.30
CA VAL A 24 10.03 -8.24 -0.36
C VAL A 24 10.60 -8.24 -1.77
N ASP A 25 11.89 -7.96 -1.91
CA ASP A 25 12.63 -8.26 -3.14
C ASP A 25 13.19 -9.67 -3.04
N VAL A 26 12.61 -10.60 -3.81
CA VAL A 26 13.00 -12.03 -3.80
C VAL A 26 14.33 -12.31 -4.49
N ARG A 27 14.90 -11.35 -5.25
CA ARG A 27 16.21 -11.50 -5.89
C ARG A 27 17.34 -11.16 -4.94
N THR A 28 17.14 -10.18 -4.09
CA THR A 28 18.13 -9.70 -3.12
C THR A 28 17.90 -10.24 -1.72
N GLU A 29 16.77 -10.92 -1.49
CA GLU A 29 16.33 -11.40 -0.18
C GLU A 29 16.30 -10.26 0.86
N THR A 30 15.73 -9.11 0.46
CA THR A 30 15.59 -7.95 1.34
C THR A 30 14.13 -7.50 1.42
N VAL A 31 13.79 -6.83 2.51
CA VAL A 31 12.48 -6.19 2.64
C VAL A 31 12.53 -4.82 1.99
N PHE A 32 11.70 -4.62 0.97
CA PHE A 32 11.55 -3.35 0.25
C PHE A 32 10.69 -2.36 1.01
N ALA A 33 9.55 -2.82 1.54
CA ALA A 33 8.61 -2.01 2.29
C ALA A 33 7.81 -2.87 3.29
N TYR A 34 7.18 -2.21 4.26
CA TYR A 34 6.12 -2.80 5.06
C TYR A 34 4.82 -2.04 4.80
N GLU A 35 3.79 -2.76 4.39
CA GLU A 35 2.45 -2.23 4.28
C GLU A 35 1.80 -2.18 5.66
N SER A 36 1.25 -1.01 6.04
CA SER A 36 0.52 -0.80 7.28
C SER A 36 -0.96 -1.07 7.08
N LEU A 37 -1.46 -2.08 7.76
CA LEU A 37 -2.83 -2.58 7.66
C LEU A 37 -3.58 -2.29 8.96
N VAL A 38 -4.65 -1.48 8.89
CA VAL A 38 -5.40 -1.08 10.08
C VAL A 38 -5.98 -2.26 10.85
N ARG A 39 -5.93 -2.17 12.18
CA ARG A 39 -6.56 -3.09 13.14
C ARG A 39 -7.19 -2.27 14.26
N GLY A 40 -8.22 -2.81 14.90
CA GLY A 40 -8.68 -2.25 16.18
C GLY A 40 -7.78 -2.69 17.34
N GLN A 41 -7.62 -1.84 18.35
CA GLN A 41 -6.78 -2.16 19.51
C GLN A 41 -7.29 -3.37 20.33
N ASP A 42 -8.60 -3.65 20.28
CA ASP A 42 -9.21 -4.80 20.95
C ASP A 42 -9.26 -6.06 20.05
N GLY A 43 -8.43 -6.11 18.98
CA GLY A 43 -8.31 -7.27 18.10
C GLY A 43 -9.24 -7.27 16.88
N GLN A 44 -9.99 -6.18 16.63
CA GLN A 44 -10.85 -6.07 15.45
C GLN A 44 -10.03 -6.13 14.16
N GLY A 45 -10.51 -6.92 13.20
CA GLY A 45 -9.93 -6.99 11.86
C GLY A 45 -10.16 -5.71 11.02
N ALA A 46 -9.44 -5.57 9.91
CA ALA A 46 -9.59 -4.40 9.03
C ALA A 46 -11.05 -4.20 8.56
N ALA A 47 -11.77 -5.27 8.19
CA ALA A 47 -13.14 -5.18 7.74
C ALA A 47 -14.09 -4.60 8.82
N GLU A 48 -13.90 -4.97 10.09
CA GLU A 48 -14.70 -4.46 11.20
C GLU A 48 -14.40 -2.98 11.48
N VAL A 49 -13.13 -2.57 11.37
CA VAL A 49 -12.73 -1.17 11.51
C VAL A 49 -13.31 -0.34 10.37
N LEU A 50 -13.16 -0.79 9.12
CA LEU A 50 -13.65 -0.11 7.94
C LEU A 50 -15.18 0.01 7.92
N ALA A 51 -15.91 -0.96 8.48
CA ALA A 51 -17.36 -0.88 8.64
C ALA A 51 -17.83 0.28 9.55
N ARG A 52 -16.93 0.87 10.35
CA ARG A 52 -17.21 2.06 11.18
C ARG A 52 -16.93 3.38 10.45
N VAL A 53 -16.28 3.32 9.29
CA VAL A 53 -15.97 4.51 8.49
C VAL A 53 -17.21 4.96 7.74
N SER A 54 -17.55 6.20 7.91
CA SER A 54 -18.68 6.89 7.27
C SER A 54 -18.19 8.12 6.52
N GLU A 55 -19.06 8.72 5.73
CA GLU A 55 -18.75 9.97 5.05
C GLU A 55 -18.33 11.08 6.03
N GLY A 56 -18.95 11.13 7.21
CA GLY A 56 -18.69 12.16 8.22
C GLY A 56 -17.36 12.00 8.96
N ASN A 57 -16.84 10.77 9.11
CA ASN A 57 -15.61 10.50 9.90
C ASN A 57 -14.41 10.02 9.08
N ARG A 58 -14.57 9.78 7.75
CA ARG A 58 -13.49 9.23 6.90
C ARG A 58 -12.21 10.07 6.92
N TYR A 59 -12.32 11.40 7.03
CA TYR A 59 -11.15 12.25 7.15
C TYR A 59 -10.38 11.98 8.45
N ALA A 60 -11.07 11.95 9.58
CA ALA A 60 -10.46 11.68 10.87
C ALA A 60 -9.83 10.28 10.92
N PHE A 61 -10.52 9.28 10.37
CA PHE A 61 -10.02 7.92 10.21
C PHE A 61 -8.71 7.88 9.38
N ASP A 62 -8.73 8.47 8.18
CA ASP A 62 -7.56 8.51 7.28
C ASP A 62 -6.36 9.18 7.95
N GLN A 63 -6.55 10.31 8.64
CA GLN A 63 -5.49 10.98 9.38
C GLN A 63 -4.97 10.15 10.55
N GLN A 64 -5.85 9.48 11.28
CA GLN A 64 -5.45 8.59 12.38
C GLN A 64 -4.64 7.39 11.87
N CYS A 65 -5.05 6.76 10.76
CA CYS A 65 -4.29 5.68 10.14
C CYS A 65 -2.87 6.13 9.80
N ARG A 66 -2.72 7.26 9.11
CA ARG A 66 -1.40 7.76 8.68
C ARG A 66 -0.48 8.07 9.85
N THR A 67 -0.98 8.75 10.87
CA THR A 67 -0.16 9.12 12.04
C THR A 67 0.19 7.90 12.87
N THR A 68 -0.75 6.98 13.12
CA THR A 68 -0.51 5.73 13.85
C THR A 68 0.52 4.85 13.12
N ALA A 69 0.41 4.73 11.78
CA ALA A 69 1.36 3.96 10.98
C ALA A 69 2.79 4.51 11.11
N ILE A 70 2.98 5.83 11.01
CA ILE A 70 4.29 6.47 11.12
C ILE A 70 4.86 6.30 12.53
N ASP A 71 4.04 6.51 13.55
CA ASP A 71 4.48 6.40 14.95
C ASP A 71 4.94 4.99 15.29
N LEU A 72 4.14 3.98 14.94
CA LEU A 72 4.49 2.59 15.17
C LEU A 72 5.70 2.15 14.34
N ALA A 73 5.75 2.50 13.05
CA ALA A 73 6.89 2.18 12.20
C ALA A 73 8.20 2.80 12.72
N SER A 74 8.14 4.01 13.25
CA SER A 74 9.29 4.65 13.89
C SER A 74 9.69 3.95 15.19
N GLY A 75 8.72 3.60 16.06
CA GLY A 75 8.97 2.85 17.28
C GLY A 75 9.60 1.47 17.05
N LEU A 76 9.34 0.87 15.90
CA LEU A 76 9.91 -0.41 15.44
C LEU A 76 11.24 -0.26 14.68
N ASP A 77 11.81 0.94 14.60
CA ASP A 77 13.02 1.27 13.85
C ASP A 77 12.96 0.84 12.36
N LEU A 78 11.79 0.93 11.75
CA LEU A 78 11.62 0.57 10.34
C LEU A 78 12.55 1.41 9.44
N ALA A 79 12.73 2.69 9.73
CA ALA A 79 13.64 3.55 8.98
C ALA A 79 15.09 3.06 9.05
N GLY A 80 15.54 2.51 10.19
CA GLY A 80 16.87 1.92 10.37
C GLY A 80 17.07 0.65 9.55
N SER A 81 16.01 -0.13 9.29
CA SER A 81 16.08 -1.34 8.45
C SER A 81 16.34 -1.07 6.96
N GLY A 82 16.17 0.17 6.50
CA GLY A 82 16.28 0.52 5.09
C GLY A 82 14.99 0.35 4.29
N ALA A 83 13.96 -0.30 4.83
CA ALA A 83 12.66 -0.50 4.18
C ALA A 83 11.81 0.78 4.16
N SER A 84 10.86 0.85 3.23
CA SER A 84 9.84 1.89 3.16
C SER A 84 8.61 1.52 3.99
N LEU A 85 7.80 2.52 4.33
CA LEU A 85 6.47 2.35 4.94
C LEU A 85 5.41 2.63 3.89
N SER A 86 4.55 1.64 3.62
CA SER A 86 3.40 1.83 2.76
C SER A 86 2.13 2.05 3.57
N ILE A 87 1.36 3.07 3.20
CA ILE A 87 0.18 3.53 3.91
C ILE A 87 -0.98 3.65 2.93
N ASN A 88 -2.04 2.88 3.17
CA ASN A 88 -3.29 3.03 2.46
C ASN A 88 -3.94 4.37 2.81
N PHE A 89 -4.43 5.11 1.85
CA PHE A 89 -5.19 6.33 2.07
C PHE A 89 -6.48 6.35 1.27
N LEU A 90 -7.44 7.11 1.76
CA LEU A 90 -8.73 7.31 1.11
C LEU A 90 -8.70 8.62 0.29
N PRO A 91 -8.63 8.58 -1.06
CA PRO A 91 -8.61 9.80 -1.86
C PRO A 91 -9.81 10.72 -1.61
N ASN A 92 -10.99 10.15 -1.37
CA ASN A 92 -12.21 10.89 -1.05
C ASN A 92 -12.19 11.52 0.36
N ALA A 93 -11.22 11.20 1.21
CA ALA A 93 -10.97 11.88 2.48
C ALA A 93 -10.06 13.12 2.33
N VAL A 94 -9.40 13.30 1.18
CA VAL A 94 -8.45 14.38 0.93
C VAL A 94 -9.15 15.52 0.20
N TYR A 95 -9.65 16.51 0.93
CA TYR A 95 -10.33 17.67 0.35
C TYR A 95 -9.38 18.70 -0.25
N GLU A 96 -8.27 18.97 0.44
CA GLU A 96 -7.20 19.87 0.00
C GLU A 96 -5.83 19.21 0.31
N PRO A 97 -5.11 18.70 -0.70
CA PRO A 97 -3.90 17.90 -0.48
C PRO A 97 -2.86 18.57 0.43
N LYS A 98 -2.58 19.86 0.21
CA LYS A 98 -1.59 20.61 1.00
C LYS A 98 -2.03 20.87 2.44
N ALA A 99 -3.32 20.91 2.71
CA ALA A 99 -3.84 21.08 4.07
C ALA A 99 -3.96 19.73 4.79
N CYS A 100 -4.49 18.72 4.13
CA CYS A 100 -4.72 17.39 4.71
C CYS A 100 -3.42 16.64 5.04
N ILE A 101 -2.32 16.89 4.31
CA ILE A 101 -1.04 16.22 4.56
C ILE A 101 -0.27 16.74 5.78
N ARG A 102 -0.68 17.88 6.37
CA ARG A 102 0.11 18.54 7.44
C ARG A 102 0.29 17.68 8.69
N THR A 103 -0.71 16.91 9.10
CA THR A 103 -0.59 16.00 10.24
C THR A 103 0.40 14.87 9.97
N THR A 104 0.41 14.34 8.76
CA THR A 104 1.40 13.35 8.30
C THR A 104 2.82 13.93 8.31
N LEU A 105 3.00 15.14 7.76
CA LEU A 105 4.30 15.83 7.80
C LEU A 105 4.77 16.08 9.24
N ALA A 106 3.87 16.50 10.12
CA ALA A 106 4.19 16.72 11.53
C ALA A 106 4.61 15.41 12.24
N ALA A 107 3.91 14.28 11.95
CA ALA A 107 4.28 12.97 12.47
C ALA A 107 5.66 12.54 11.96
N ALA A 108 5.91 12.64 10.67
CA ALA A 108 7.20 12.29 10.06
C ALA A 108 8.34 13.17 10.61
N MET A 109 8.13 14.47 10.78
CA MET A 109 9.14 15.38 11.37
C MET A 109 9.41 15.04 12.83
N ARG A 110 8.36 14.76 13.63
CA ARG A 110 8.48 14.41 15.05
C ARG A 110 9.24 13.11 15.27
N THR A 111 9.01 12.14 14.42
CA THR A 111 9.63 10.81 14.50
C THR A 111 10.97 10.71 13.76
N GLY A 112 11.29 11.68 12.90
CA GLY A 112 12.45 11.62 12.02
C GLY A 112 12.28 10.64 10.85
N PHE A 113 11.05 10.17 10.56
CA PHE A 113 10.81 9.22 9.47
C PHE A 113 10.99 9.90 8.10
N PRO A 114 11.84 9.36 7.19
CA PRO A 114 12.13 10.02 5.90
C PRO A 114 10.92 10.02 4.97
N LEU A 115 10.53 11.20 4.45
CA LEU A 115 9.36 11.33 3.57
C LEU A 115 9.46 10.49 2.29
N ASN A 116 10.65 10.39 1.71
CA ASN A 116 10.90 9.59 0.50
C ASN A 116 10.83 8.07 0.72
N ARG A 117 10.64 7.64 1.96
CA ARG A 117 10.36 6.24 2.33
C ARG A 117 8.91 6.01 2.74
N ILE A 118 8.04 7.01 2.64
CA ILE A 118 6.62 6.85 2.80
C ILE A 118 6.00 6.68 1.40
N ILE A 119 5.28 5.58 1.21
CA ILE A 119 4.53 5.25 -0.01
C ILE A 119 3.06 5.40 0.34
N PHE A 120 2.32 6.20 -0.44
CA PHE A 120 0.87 6.28 -0.33
C PHE A 120 0.21 5.39 -1.36
N GLU A 121 -0.59 4.43 -0.89
CA GLU A 121 -1.33 3.48 -1.71
C GLU A 121 -2.82 3.83 -1.77
N PHE A 122 -3.44 3.64 -2.91
CA PHE A 122 -4.89 3.74 -3.07
C PHE A 122 -5.37 2.69 -4.07
N THR A 123 -6.61 2.22 -3.88
CA THR A 123 -7.24 1.21 -4.72
C THR A 123 -7.97 1.85 -5.90
N GLU A 124 -8.10 1.10 -7.01
CA GLU A 124 -8.88 1.51 -8.18
C GLU A 124 -10.40 1.48 -7.97
N GLU A 125 -10.88 0.80 -6.92
CA GLU A 125 -12.30 0.55 -6.70
C GLU A 125 -13.09 1.80 -6.27
N GLU A 126 -12.44 2.82 -5.72
CA GLU A 126 -13.13 4.06 -5.39
C GLU A 126 -13.56 4.79 -6.67
N ALA A 127 -14.84 5.19 -6.73
CA ALA A 127 -15.35 6.09 -7.77
C ALA A 127 -14.70 7.47 -7.60
N LEU A 128 -13.56 7.68 -8.25
CA LEU A 128 -12.73 8.86 -8.09
C LEU A 128 -12.94 9.86 -9.23
N ASP A 129 -13.09 11.13 -8.89
CA ASP A 129 -12.83 12.19 -9.87
C ASP A 129 -11.33 12.14 -10.28
N THR A 130 -11.09 11.84 -11.55
CA THR A 130 -9.74 11.73 -12.10
C THR A 130 -8.89 12.98 -11.84
N ASN A 131 -9.47 14.19 -11.94
CA ASN A 131 -8.72 15.43 -11.71
C ASN A 131 -8.36 15.59 -10.24
N HIS A 132 -9.25 15.17 -9.35
CA HIS A 132 -9.01 15.21 -7.91
C HIS A 132 -7.86 14.31 -7.51
N ILE A 133 -7.89 13.03 -7.92
CA ILE A 133 -6.78 12.09 -7.60
C ILE A 133 -5.46 12.55 -8.21
N LEU A 134 -5.45 13.06 -9.45
CA LEU A 134 -4.25 13.59 -10.07
C LEU A 134 -3.64 14.78 -9.28
N ASN A 135 -4.47 15.66 -8.73
CA ASN A 135 -4.01 16.76 -7.89
C ASN A 135 -3.38 16.26 -6.59
N ILE A 136 -3.98 15.24 -5.95
CA ILE A 136 -3.41 14.61 -4.74
C ILE A 136 -2.03 14.00 -5.06
N LEU A 137 -1.96 13.13 -6.06
CA LEU A 137 -0.74 12.39 -6.42
C LEU A 137 0.42 13.32 -6.79
N ARG A 138 0.15 14.35 -7.61
CA ARG A 138 1.15 15.37 -7.98
C ARG A 138 1.61 16.15 -6.76
N SER A 139 0.70 16.50 -5.86
CA SER A 139 1.04 17.22 -4.62
C SER A 139 1.91 16.37 -3.70
N TYR A 140 1.58 15.09 -3.51
CA TYR A 140 2.35 14.18 -2.66
C TYR A 140 3.74 13.92 -3.22
N ARG A 141 3.84 13.66 -4.52
CA ARG A 141 5.15 13.51 -5.20
C ARG A 141 6.02 14.78 -5.08
N ALA A 142 5.45 15.97 -5.24
CA ALA A 142 6.17 17.23 -5.10
C ALA A 142 6.69 17.48 -3.66
N MET A 143 6.12 16.81 -2.65
CA MET A 143 6.58 16.83 -1.26
C MET A 143 7.61 15.74 -0.94
N GLY A 144 7.94 14.88 -1.90
CA GLY A 144 8.93 13.82 -1.75
C GLY A 144 8.37 12.47 -1.33
N PHE A 145 7.04 12.29 -1.24
CA PHE A 145 6.41 11.00 -1.04
C PHE A 145 6.43 10.16 -2.31
N ARG A 146 6.41 8.84 -2.15
CA ARG A 146 6.15 7.89 -3.23
C ARG A 146 4.67 7.55 -3.29
N THR A 147 4.23 7.06 -4.46
CA THR A 147 2.84 6.73 -4.72
C THR A 147 2.71 5.32 -5.29
N ALA A 148 1.63 4.62 -4.91
CA ALA A 148 1.32 3.30 -5.43
C ALA A 148 -0.17 3.20 -5.80
N ILE A 149 -0.46 2.47 -6.88
CA ILE A 149 -1.81 1.97 -7.19
C ILE A 149 -1.90 0.55 -6.68
N ASP A 150 -2.91 0.29 -5.87
CA ASP A 150 -3.21 -1.03 -5.32
C ASP A 150 -4.35 -1.72 -6.07
N ASP A 151 -4.44 -3.05 -5.97
CA ASP A 151 -5.45 -3.89 -6.63
C ASP A 151 -5.54 -3.68 -8.15
N PHE A 152 -4.41 -3.38 -8.83
CA PHE A 152 -4.39 -3.10 -10.25
C PHE A 152 -4.87 -4.31 -11.06
N GLY A 153 -5.93 -4.09 -11.84
CA GLY A 153 -6.58 -5.10 -12.65
C GLY A 153 -7.84 -5.69 -12.05
N ALA A 154 -8.20 -5.38 -10.80
CA ALA A 154 -9.50 -5.69 -10.21
C ALA A 154 -10.57 -4.64 -10.55
N GLY A 155 -10.15 -3.39 -10.83
CA GLY A 155 -11.01 -2.23 -11.08
C GLY A 155 -11.10 -1.81 -12.55
N PHE A 156 -11.75 -0.65 -12.77
CA PHE A 156 -12.05 -0.14 -14.12
C PHE A 156 -11.16 1.02 -14.58
N ALA A 157 -10.36 1.62 -13.70
CA ALA A 157 -9.73 2.92 -13.95
C ALA A 157 -8.23 2.86 -14.32
N GLY A 158 -7.55 1.73 -14.12
CA GLY A 158 -6.10 1.60 -14.09
C GLY A 158 -5.36 2.17 -15.29
N LEU A 159 -5.65 1.71 -16.49
CA LEU A 159 -4.97 2.18 -17.70
C LEU A 159 -5.28 3.66 -18.00
N GLY A 160 -6.52 4.10 -17.72
CA GLY A 160 -6.93 5.49 -17.87
C GLY A 160 -6.17 6.44 -16.93
N LEU A 161 -5.89 5.99 -15.70
CA LEU A 161 -5.11 6.75 -14.75
C LEU A 161 -3.63 6.73 -15.10
N LEU A 162 -3.07 5.56 -15.46
CA LEU A 162 -1.66 5.43 -15.88
C LEU A 162 -1.32 6.31 -17.08
N SER A 163 -2.27 6.52 -18.02
CA SER A 163 -2.05 7.42 -19.15
C SER A 163 -1.86 8.89 -18.75
N LYS A 164 -2.31 9.29 -17.56
CA LYS A 164 -2.28 10.68 -17.06
C LYS A 164 -1.27 10.90 -15.93
N PHE A 165 -0.94 9.84 -15.21
CA PHE A 165 -0.02 9.85 -14.08
C PHE A 165 0.63 8.48 -13.94
N GLN A 166 1.96 8.45 -13.88
CA GLN A 166 2.74 7.25 -13.62
C GLN A 166 3.12 7.24 -12.14
N PRO A 167 2.54 6.34 -11.31
CA PRO A 167 2.94 6.16 -9.92
C PRO A 167 4.35 5.55 -9.85
N ASP A 168 4.94 5.53 -8.67
CA ASP A 168 6.23 4.87 -8.47
C ASP A 168 6.09 3.34 -8.45
N ILE A 169 4.91 2.85 -8.02
CA ILE A 169 4.62 1.43 -7.81
C ILE A 169 3.22 1.10 -8.32
N VAL A 170 3.08 -0.11 -8.87
CA VAL A 170 1.79 -0.74 -9.15
C VAL A 170 1.77 -2.13 -8.53
N LYS A 171 0.79 -2.40 -7.67
CA LYS A 171 0.55 -3.72 -7.06
C LYS A 171 -0.48 -4.45 -7.91
N LEU A 172 -0.08 -5.58 -8.49
CA LEU A 172 -0.96 -6.43 -9.29
C LEU A 172 -1.84 -7.27 -8.37
N ASP A 173 -3.15 -7.17 -8.55
CA ASP A 173 -4.15 -7.88 -7.75
C ASP A 173 -3.96 -9.39 -7.78
N MET A 174 -4.19 -10.03 -6.64
CA MET A 174 -4.08 -11.47 -6.47
C MET A 174 -4.94 -12.28 -7.46
N ALA A 175 -6.09 -11.76 -7.92
CA ALA A 175 -6.94 -12.45 -8.89
C ALA A 175 -6.28 -12.60 -10.27
N LEU A 176 -5.38 -11.68 -10.63
CA LEU A 176 -4.56 -11.80 -11.84
C LEU A 176 -3.43 -12.82 -11.69
N ILE A 177 -2.87 -12.94 -10.48
CA ILE A 177 -1.70 -13.77 -10.21
C ILE A 177 -2.09 -15.22 -9.89
N ARG A 178 -3.23 -15.44 -9.25
CA ARG A 178 -3.69 -16.78 -8.90
C ARG A 178 -3.87 -17.67 -10.14
N ASP A 179 -3.36 -18.91 -10.06
CA ASP A 179 -3.41 -19.93 -11.13
C ASP A 179 -2.70 -19.51 -12.43
N ILE A 180 -1.76 -18.56 -12.38
CA ILE A 180 -1.05 -18.03 -13.55
C ILE A 180 -0.16 -19.09 -14.22
N ASP A 181 0.25 -20.10 -13.49
CA ASP A 181 1.02 -21.26 -13.97
C ASP A 181 0.21 -22.13 -14.93
N THR A 182 -1.11 -22.23 -14.74
CA THR A 182 -2.03 -23.06 -15.53
C THR A 182 -2.87 -22.25 -16.52
N ASP A 183 -3.07 -20.96 -16.30
CA ASP A 183 -3.90 -20.09 -17.16
C ASP A 183 -3.03 -19.30 -18.15
N ALA A 184 -3.02 -19.74 -19.42
CA ALA A 184 -2.26 -19.09 -20.49
C ALA A 184 -2.75 -17.67 -20.82
N VAL A 185 -4.04 -17.38 -20.61
CA VAL A 185 -4.62 -16.05 -20.84
C VAL A 185 -4.14 -15.09 -19.78
N LYS A 186 -4.27 -15.44 -18.49
CA LYS A 186 -3.73 -14.65 -17.37
C LYS A 186 -2.23 -14.41 -17.54
N ARG A 187 -1.47 -15.45 -17.87
CA ARG A 187 -0.03 -15.34 -18.12
C ARG A 187 0.30 -14.33 -19.22
N THR A 188 -0.48 -14.30 -20.29
CA THR A 188 -0.30 -13.35 -21.39
C THR A 188 -0.62 -11.93 -20.96
N ILE A 189 -1.73 -11.73 -20.23
CA ILE A 189 -2.14 -10.42 -19.69
C ILE A 189 -1.07 -9.89 -18.75
N VAL A 190 -0.69 -10.65 -17.73
CA VAL A 190 0.28 -10.21 -16.72
C VAL A 190 1.64 -9.90 -17.35
N ARG A 191 2.14 -10.75 -18.27
CA ARG A 191 3.40 -10.50 -18.97
C ARG A 191 3.37 -9.16 -19.72
N ASN A 192 2.31 -8.87 -20.46
CA ASN A 192 2.21 -7.61 -21.20
C ASN A 192 2.03 -6.40 -20.26
N THR A 193 1.31 -6.56 -19.16
CA THR A 193 1.21 -5.54 -18.11
C THR A 193 2.57 -5.25 -17.50
N LEU A 194 3.35 -6.26 -17.15
CA LEU A 194 4.71 -6.10 -16.61
C LEU A 194 5.67 -5.41 -17.60
N ASN A 195 5.56 -5.72 -18.90
CA ASN A 195 6.33 -5.03 -19.92
C ASN A 195 5.94 -3.55 -20.01
N MET A 196 4.65 -3.26 -20.05
CA MET A 196 4.14 -1.87 -20.04
C MET A 196 4.62 -1.09 -18.80
N LEU A 197 4.53 -1.67 -17.61
CA LEU A 197 4.99 -1.02 -16.38
C LEU A 197 6.49 -0.73 -16.43
N ARG A 198 7.29 -1.67 -16.95
CA ARG A 198 8.74 -1.48 -17.15
C ARG A 198 9.05 -0.35 -18.14
N ASP A 199 8.33 -0.29 -19.26
CA ASP A 199 8.50 0.77 -20.28
C ASP A 199 8.12 2.16 -19.73
N LEU A 200 7.25 2.21 -18.72
CA LEU A 200 6.83 3.44 -18.01
C LEU A 200 7.70 3.77 -16.77
N ASP A 201 8.74 2.97 -16.48
CA ASP A 201 9.59 3.10 -15.28
C ASP A 201 8.79 3.00 -13.97
N ILE A 202 7.77 2.12 -13.96
CA ILE A 202 6.93 1.84 -12.80
C ILE A 202 7.33 0.49 -12.20
N GLN A 203 7.54 0.44 -10.90
CA GLN A 203 7.93 -0.77 -10.19
C GLN A 203 6.72 -1.67 -9.93
N PRO A 204 6.65 -2.89 -10.50
CA PRO A 204 5.57 -3.82 -10.19
C PRO A 204 5.81 -4.55 -8.88
N VAL A 205 4.74 -4.76 -8.11
CA VAL A 205 4.62 -5.69 -6.98
C VAL A 205 3.58 -6.73 -7.35
N CYS A 206 3.85 -8.01 -7.14
CA CYS A 206 2.85 -9.07 -7.28
C CYS A 206 2.32 -9.50 -5.92
N GLU A 207 1.01 -9.53 -5.79
CA GLU A 207 0.31 -10.02 -4.62
C GLU A 207 -0.08 -11.50 -4.76
N GLY A 208 -0.08 -12.23 -3.63
CA GLY A 208 -0.50 -13.63 -3.63
C GLY A 208 0.45 -14.53 -4.42
N VAL A 209 1.67 -14.65 -3.95
CA VAL A 209 2.78 -15.33 -4.62
C VAL A 209 2.46 -16.76 -5.02
N ASP A 210 2.40 -17.00 -6.32
CA ASP A 210 2.73 -18.29 -6.93
C ASP A 210 4.12 -18.16 -7.60
N PRO A 211 5.03 -19.14 -7.45
CA PRO A 211 6.42 -19.02 -7.90
C PRO A 211 6.55 -19.16 -9.41
N VAL A 212 5.90 -18.31 -10.16
CA VAL A 212 6.11 -18.25 -11.60
C VAL A 212 7.25 -17.28 -11.87
N ASP A 213 8.20 -17.70 -12.69
CA ASP A 213 9.29 -16.84 -13.16
C ASP A 213 8.75 -15.79 -14.15
N LEU A 214 8.05 -14.80 -13.60
CA LEU A 214 7.51 -13.65 -14.34
C LEU A 214 8.54 -12.53 -14.47
N GLY A 215 9.73 -12.71 -13.89
CA GLY A 215 10.75 -11.66 -13.84
C GLY A 215 10.41 -10.49 -12.92
N VAL A 216 9.43 -10.65 -12.00
CA VAL A 216 9.10 -9.67 -10.97
C VAL A 216 10.00 -9.86 -9.77
N ALA A 217 10.52 -8.76 -9.25
CA ALA A 217 11.38 -8.79 -8.06
C ALA A 217 10.59 -8.64 -6.77
N LEU A 218 9.59 -7.74 -6.77
CA LEU A 218 8.84 -7.42 -5.57
C LEU A 218 7.60 -8.28 -5.44
N MET A 219 7.46 -8.89 -4.27
CA MET A 219 6.37 -9.81 -3.97
C MET A 219 5.82 -9.56 -2.56
N GLN A 220 4.52 -9.78 -2.40
CA GLN A 220 3.82 -9.76 -1.12
C GLN A 220 2.87 -10.94 -1.02
N GLY A 221 2.84 -11.64 0.12
CA GLY A 221 1.91 -12.74 0.30
C GLY A 221 2.16 -13.53 1.58
N TYR A 222 1.17 -14.33 1.99
CA TYR A 222 1.21 -15.11 3.23
C TYR A 222 2.27 -16.22 3.24
N LEU A 223 2.73 -16.66 2.08
CA LEU A 223 3.84 -17.61 1.99
C LEU A 223 5.16 -16.98 2.46
N LEU A 224 5.33 -15.69 2.25
CA LEU A 224 6.52 -14.94 2.67
C LEU A 224 6.40 -14.47 4.12
N ALA A 225 5.29 -13.82 4.46
CA ALA A 225 4.94 -13.46 5.83
C ALA A 225 3.47 -13.04 5.93
N ARG A 226 2.86 -13.33 7.08
CA ARG A 226 1.55 -12.78 7.44
C ARG A 226 1.72 -11.43 8.13
N PRO A 227 0.72 -10.52 8.05
CA PRO A 227 0.72 -9.29 8.82
C PRO A 227 0.88 -9.58 10.32
N ALA A 228 1.75 -8.84 11.02
CA ALA A 228 1.91 -8.90 12.47
C ALA A 228 1.53 -7.57 13.11
N VAL A 229 0.69 -7.61 14.16
CA VAL A 229 0.24 -6.41 14.86
C VAL A 229 1.40 -5.82 15.67
N GLU A 230 1.65 -4.52 15.46
CA GLU A 230 2.71 -3.75 16.14
C GLU A 230 4.10 -4.41 16.09
N ALA A 231 4.36 -5.17 15.02
CA ALA A 231 5.63 -5.87 14.83
C ALA A 231 6.02 -5.97 13.36
N LEU A 232 7.33 -6.01 13.09
CA LEU A 232 7.87 -6.31 11.76
C LEU A 232 8.12 -7.83 11.68
N PRO A 233 7.26 -8.61 11.00
CA PRO A 233 7.39 -10.06 10.97
C PRO A 233 8.64 -10.48 10.18
N PRO A 234 9.31 -11.56 10.57
CA PRO A 234 10.38 -12.15 9.78
C PRO A 234 9.83 -12.72 8.47
N VAL A 235 10.65 -12.66 7.42
CA VAL A 235 10.32 -13.20 6.10
C VAL A 235 10.75 -14.65 5.98
N SER A 236 9.86 -15.49 5.48
CA SER A 236 10.19 -16.86 5.11
C SER A 236 10.73 -16.88 3.65
N TRP A 237 12.02 -17.09 3.50
CA TRP A 237 12.69 -17.13 2.20
C TRP A 237 12.61 -18.51 1.52
N VAL A 238 11.77 -19.43 2.03
CA VAL A 238 11.63 -20.79 1.47
C VAL A 238 11.03 -20.70 0.07
N ARG A 239 11.78 -21.15 -0.93
CA ARG A 239 11.27 -21.27 -2.30
C ARG A 239 10.24 -22.40 -2.34
N PRO A 240 9.05 -22.20 -2.92
CA PRO A 240 7.98 -23.22 -2.94
C PRO A 240 8.37 -24.57 -3.56
N ALA A 241 9.40 -24.60 -4.44
CA ALA A 241 9.89 -25.85 -5.02
C ALA A 241 10.51 -26.83 -3.99
N GLU A 242 10.94 -26.35 -2.82
CA GLU A 242 11.53 -27.21 -1.78
C GLU A 242 10.47 -27.81 -0.84
N SER A 243 9.28 -27.20 -0.75
CA SER A 243 8.19 -27.70 0.11
C SER A 243 7.48 -28.93 -0.46
N LEU A 244 7.46 -29.10 -1.79
CA LEU A 244 6.88 -30.26 -2.46
C LEU A 244 7.77 -31.51 -2.39
N ALA A 245 9.08 -31.35 -2.18
CA ALA A 245 10.03 -32.44 -2.06
C ALA A 245 10.09 -33.05 -0.63
N GLN A 246 9.55 -32.36 0.37
CA GLN A 246 9.54 -32.85 1.77
C GLN A 246 8.24 -33.55 2.17
N SER A 247 7.25 -33.65 1.27
CA SER A 247 5.95 -34.31 1.50
C SER A 247 5.75 -35.58 0.66
N ALA A 248 6.80 -36.12 0.04
CA ALA A 248 6.77 -37.36 -0.75
C ALA A 248 7.45 -38.52 -0.03
#